data_f9bc8177c603f88df89b4aee01eeee64
#
_entry.id   f9bc8177c603f88df89b4aee01eeee64
#
_cell.length_a   1.000
_cell.length_b   1.000
_cell.length_c   1.000
_cell.angle_alpha   90.00
_cell.angle_beta   90.00
_cell.angle_gamma   90.00
#
_symmetry.space_group_name_H-M   'P 1'
#
loop_
_entity.id
_entity.type
_entity.pdbx_description
1 polymer ?
#
loop_
_entity_poly.entity_id
_entity_poly.type
_entity_poly.pdbx_seq_one_letter_code
_entity_poly.pdbx_strand_id
1 'polypeptide(L)'
;MGKRLTGFDYSRPMFYMVTIKRRAGVQALSEIVAPGKCQMNAITRAMVNCIRNFHLGCEAIAPIECFSIMPDHIHLLIRIADKSKTLRELGGERGASPMSIAPLRILRLETLVDLLMQALEGRYREVTGLREQAFEASWHDWIVSAEGQLAAFTRYIRENPRRAFLREENRRYFTSVRRVSFAGREWFAYGNAAILELSVIEPFRCSRKWEEEGAEWREAVGRAERLGPGGAGCGTFMSPCEKACGNAIYQAGGALIVLSPEGFAPRWHPPRNKEALCAQGRMLFLSLWEPCAARPDNATLYRRCHEMGDILLGAKRLGRSKTLKDGTAGGGSAVDRGGGAVAGGGSAVDRGGGAVAGGGSAAAGGSGGS
;
A
#
# COMPACT_ATOMS: atom_id res chain seq x y z
N MET A 1 7.66 19.09 0.31
CA MET A 1 9.04 18.99 0.84
C MET A 1 9.03 19.54 2.25
N GLY A 2 9.19 18.71 3.28
CA GLY A 2 9.30 19.17 4.65
C GLY A 2 10.64 19.88 4.83
N LYS A 3 10.63 21.19 4.97
CA LYS A 3 11.79 21.93 5.45
C LYS A 3 11.96 21.59 6.92
N ARG A 4 13.21 21.36 7.39
CA ARG A 4 13.51 21.29 8.82
C ARG A 4 12.87 22.46 9.54
N LEU A 5 12.29 22.20 10.71
CA LEU A 5 11.69 23.25 11.52
C LEU A 5 12.78 24.21 11.98
N THR A 6 12.75 25.44 11.45
CA THR A 6 13.68 26.50 11.83
C THR A 6 13.49 26.81 13.32
N GLY A 7 14.58 26.82 14.09
CA GLY A 7 14.55 27.09 15.53
C GLY A 7 14.17 25.88 16.41
N PHE A 8 13.93 24.71 15.86
CA PHE A 8 13.69 23.51 16.66
C PHE A 8 15.03 22.91 17.14
N ASP A 9 15.06 22.54 18.42
CA ASP A 9 16.24 21.89 19.01
C ASP A 9 16.21 20.38 18.77
N TYR A 10 16.93 19.92 17.77
CA TYR A 10 17.05 18.50 17.38
C TYR A 10 17.95 17.67 18.35
N SER A 11 18.36 18.23 19.47
CA SER A 11 18.98 17.49 20.56
C SER A 11 17.99 16.97 21.61
N ARG A 12 16.70 17.32 21.46
CA ARG A 12 15.64 16.90 22.39
C ARG A 12 15.43 15.37 22.36
N PRO A 13 15.17 14.77 23.54
CA PRO A 13 14.89 13.33 23.65
C PRO A 13 13.50 13.01 23.04
N MET A 14 13.50 12.73 21.76
CA MET A 14 12.29 12.44 20.95
C MET A 14 12.58 11.37 19.90
N PHE A 15 11.52 10.88 19.28
CA PHE A 15 11.62 10.03 18.10
C PHE A 15 11.57 10.90 16.84
N TYR A 16 12.40 10.54 15.87
CA TYR A 16 12.49 11.19 14.58
C TYR A 16 12.41 10.15 13.46
N MET A 17 11.49 10.34 12.53
CA MET A 17 11.49 9.58 11.29
C MET A 17 12.37 10.31 10.28
N VAL A 18 13.45 9.68 9.86
CA VAL A 18 14.40 10.22 8.87
C VAL A 18 14.24 9.50 7.54
N THR A 19 14.34 10.26 6.45
CA THR A 19 14.33 9.73 5.08
C THR A 19 15.57 10.22 4.34
N ILE A 20 16.43 9.30 3.94
CA ILE A 20 17.63 9.54 3.14
C ILE A 20 17.34 9.07 1.72
N LYS A 21 17.41 9.97 0.75
CA LYS A 21 17.11 9.66 -0.65
C LYS A 21 18.38 9.31 -1.43
N ARG A 22 18.25 8.30 -2.28
CA ARG A 22 19.23 7.99 -3.31
C ARG A 22 19.16 9.03 -4.44
N ARG A 23 20.29 9.41 -5.00
CA ARG A 23 20.35 10.30 -6.18
C ARG A 23 19.79 9.59 -7.42
N ALA A 24 19.14 10.36 -8.29
CA ALA A 24 18.70 9.86 -9.58
C ALA A 24 19.89 9.40 -10.44
N GLY A 25 19.71 8.35 -11.22
CA GLY A 25 20.76 7.79 -12.09
C GLY A 25 21.75 6.83 -11.40
N VAL A 26 21.75 6.75 -10.08
CA VAL A 26 22.59 5.80 -9.32
C VAL A 26 21.87 4.45 -9.17
N GLN A 27 22.63 3.36 -9.02
CA GLN A 27 22.08 2.00 -8.86
C GLN A 27 21.16 1.92 -7.63
N ALA A 28 20.05 1.17 -7.76
CA ALA A 28 19.06 0.99 -6.71
C ALA A 28 19.65 0.36 -5.43
N LEU A 29 19.23 0.86 -4.26
CA LEU A 29 19.70 0.35 -2.96
C LEU A 29 19.17 -1.04 -2.64
N SER A 30 17.99 -1.38 -3.17
CA SER A 30 17.34 -2.68 -3.00
C SER A 30 16.44 -2.97 -4.19
N GLU A 31 15.92 -4.18 -4.26
CA GLU A 31 14.88 -4.62 -5.20
C GLU A 31 13.74 -5.25 -4.41
N ILE A 32 12.50 -4.91 -4.76
CA ILE A 32 11.33 -5.47 -4.09
C ILE A 32 10.79 -6.60 -4.98
N VAL A 33 10.96 -7.85 -4.54
CA VAL A 33 10.64 -9.04 -5.35
C VAL A 33 9.29 -9.68 -5.02
N ALA A 34 8.70 -9.31 -3.88
CA ALA A 34 7.37 -9.78 -3.46
C ALA A 34 6.79 -8.82 -2.40
N PRO A 35 5.48 -8.90 -2.07
CA PRO A 35 4.87 -8.05 -1.05
C PRO A 35 5.61 -8.12 0.29
N GLY A 36 6.27 -7.03 0.67
CA GLY A 36 7.05 -6.94 1.91
C GLY A 36 8.41 -7.64 1.89
N LYS A 37 8.87 -8.15 0.74
CA LYS A 37 10.14 -8.86 0.61
C LYS A 37 11.09 -8.11 -0.30
N CYS A 38 12.18 -7.61 0.27
CA CYS A 38 13.30 -7.03 -0.47
C CYS A 38 14.36 -8.11 -0.76
N GLN A 39 14.91 -8.09 -1.97
CA GLN A 39 16.04 -8.93 -2.31
C GLN A 39 17.31 -8.45 -1.60
N MET A 40 17.99 -9.36 -0.92
CA MET A 40 19.24 -9.11 -0.22
C MET A 40 20.44 -9.22 -1.17
N ASN A 41 20.53 -8.27 -2.13
CA ASN A 41 21.73 -8.16 -2.98
C ASN A 41 22.94 -7.58 -2.19
N ALA A 42 24.11 -7.45 -2.83
CA ALA A 42 25.33 -6.97 -2.18
C ALA A 42 25.16 -5.58 -1.59
N ILE A 43 24.52 -4.66 -2.32
CA ILE A 43 24.27 -3.27 -1.86
C ILE A 43 23.34 -3.29 -0.65
N THR A 44 22.20 -4.00 -0.72
CA THR A 44 21.24 -4.07 0.39
C THR A 44 21.91 -4.62 1.65
N ARG A 45 22.71 -5.70 1.53
CA ARG A 45 23.46 -6.27 2.67
C ARG A 45 24.44 -5.27 3.26
N ALA A 46 25.18 -4.55 2.42
CA ALA A 46 26.13 -3.52 2.89
C ALA A 46 25.42 -2.41 3.64
N MET A 47 24.27 -1.92 3.14
CA MET A 47 23.46 -0.89 3.81
C MET A 47 22.89 -1.40 5.13
N VAL A 48 22.32 -2.62 5.19
CA VAL A 48 21.82 -3.23 6.42
C VAL A 48 22.92 -3.35 7.47
N ASN A 49 24.08 -3.87 7.08
CA ASN A 49 25.22 -4.03 8.01
C ASN A 49 25.73 -2.67 8.49
N CYS A 50 25.80 -1.68 7.60
CA CYS A 50 26.21 -0.33 7.97
C CYS A 50 25.26 0.27 9.02
N ILE A 51 23.95 0.21 8.79
CA ILE A 51 22.95 0.73 9.74
C ILE A 51 23.00 -0.01 11.08
N ARG A 52 23.16 -1.32 11.06
CA ARG A 52 23.26 -2.14 12.30
C ARG A 52 24.51 -1.83 13.09
N ASN A 53 25.67 -1.73 12.42
CA ASN A 53 26.92 -1.38 13.09
C ASN A 53 26.87 0.05 13.65
N PHE A 54 26.26 0.97 12.90
CA PHE A 54 26.06 2.34 13.37
C PHE A 54 25.13 2.38 14.60
N HIS A 55 24.03 1.61 14.57
CA HIS A 55 23.13 1.45 15.72
C HIS A 55 23.89 0.94 16.96
N LEU A 56 24.67 -0.13 16.84
CA LEU A 56 25.46 -0.66 17.94
C LEU A 56 26.43 0.37 18.53
N GLY A 57 27.03 1.22 17.69
CA GLY A 57 27.93 2.29 18.12
C GLY A 57 27.25 3.45 18.84
N CYS A 58 25.93 3.62 18.69
CA CYS A 58 25.18 4.73 19.28
C CYS A 58 23.94 4.29 20.08
N GLU A 59 23.76 3.02 20.35
CA GLU A 59 22.55 2.43 20.96
C GLU A 59 22.14 3.12 22.26
N ALA A 60 23.10 3.44 23.11
CA ALA A 60 22.84 4.09 24.39
C ALA A 60 22.27 5.51 24.25
N ILE A 61 22.58 6.21 23.14
CA ILE A 61 22.29 7.63 22.99
C ILE A 61 21.31 7.96 21.86
N ALA A 62 21.32 7.15 20.80
CA ALA A 62 20.47 7.35 19.63
C ALA A 62 20.14 6.02 18.94
N PRO A 63 19.41 5.10 19.59
CA PRO A 63 19.03 3.84 18.99
C PRO A 63 18.20 4.05 17.73
N ILE A 64 18.47 3.22 16.71
CA ILE A 64 17.64 3.09 15.51
C ILE A 64 16.60 2.00 15.78
N GLU A 65 15.36 2.40 16.04
CA GLU A 65 14.27 1.50 16.46
C GLU A 65 13.79 0.59 15.32
N CYS A 66 13.75 1.12 14.12
CA CYS A 66 13.49 0.36 12.91
C CYS A 66 13.95 1.11 11.67
N PHE A 67 14.17 0.39 10.57
CA PHE A 67 14.51 0.96 9.28
C PHE A 67 13.96 0.11 8.12
N SER A 68 13.91 0.73 6.94
CA SER A 68 13.58 0.06 5.69
C SER A 68 14.44 0.62 4.55
N ILE A 69 15.03 -0.28 3.76
CA ILE A 69 15.82 0.09 2.59
C ILE A 69 14.98 -0.15 1.35
N MET A 70 14.53 0.96 0.75
CA MET A 70 13.75 0.98 -0.47
C MET A 70 14.68 1.11 -1.69
N PRO A 71 14.22 0.86 -2.92
CA PRO A 71 15.06 1.03 -4.10
C PRO A 71 15.66 2.44 -4.26
N ASP A 72 14.93 3.47 -3.83
CA ASP A 72 15.24 4.89 -4.05
C ASP A 72 15.48 5.71 -2.77
N HIS A 73 15.28 5.12 -1.59
CA HIS A 73 15.48 5.80 -0.31
C HIS A 73 15.62 4.83 0.87
N ILE A 74 16.06 5.38 2.01
CA ILE A 74 16.11 4.68 3.30
C ILE A 74 15.21 5.44 4.28
N HIS A 75 14.33 4.72 4.97
CA HIS A 75 13.63 5.23 6.14
C HIS A 75 14.25 4.70 7.42
N LEU A 76 14.38 5.57 8.42
CA LEU A 76 14.90 5.26 9.74
C LEU A 76 13.98 5.86 10.80
N LEU A 77 13.73 5.16 11.87
CA LEU A 77 13.12 5.69 13.09
C LEU A 77 14.20 5.74 14.16
N ILE A 78 14.63 6.95 14.52
CA ILE A 78 15.73 7.21 15.44
C ILE A 78 15.16 7.81 16.72
N ARG A 79 15.57 7.32 17.87
CA ARG A 79 15.24 7.91 19.17
C ARG A 79 16.48 8.62 19.73
N ILE A 80 16.40 9.91 19.96
CA ILE A 80 17.42 10.62 20.76
C ILE A 80 17.11 10.36 22.24
N ALA A 81 18.04 9.76 22.95
CA ALA A 81 17.88 9.45 24.37
C ALA A 81 18.03 10.70 25.26
N ASP A 82 17.46 10.63 26.45
CA ASP A 82 17.63 11.67 27.46
C ASP A 82 19.08 11.64 28.01
N LYS A 83 19.86 12.65 27.65
CA LYS A 83 21.27 12.79 28.04
C LYS A 83 21.49 12.70 29.57
N SER A 84 20.57 13.22 30.34
CA SER A 84 20.68 13.24 31.80
C SER A 84 20.54 11.83 32.41
N LYS A 85 19.69 10.99 31.82
CA LYS A 85 19.53 9.60 32.21
C LYS A 85 20.70 8.76 31.75
N THR A 86 21.08 8.88 30.48
CA THR A 86 22.16 8.11 29.86
C THR A 86 23.51 8.37 30.54
N LEU A 87 23.80 9.63 30.90
CA LEU A 87 25.03 9.98 31.63
C LEU A 87 25.06 9.42 33.07
N ARG A 88 23.89 9.29 33.72
CA ARG A 88 23.78 8.66 35.05
C ARG A 88 23.98 7.14 34.97
N GLU A 89 23.41 6.50 33.95
CA GLU A 89 23.55 5.05 33.72
C GLU A 89 24.99 4.68 33.37
N LEU A 90 25.64 5.44 32.46
CA LEU A 90 27.03 5.22 32.07
C LEU A 90 28.05 5.66 33.14
N GLY A 91 27.73 6.66 33.96
CA GLY A 91 28.60 7.12 35.07
C GLY A 91 28.56 6.22 36.30
N GLY A 92 27.54 5.33 36.39
CA GLY A 92 27.43 4.30 37.45
C GLY A 92 28.34 3.09 37.21
N GLU A 93 28.74 2.82 35.97
CA GLU A 93 29.73 1.80 35.64
C GLU A 93 31.15 2.38 35.75
N ARG A 94 31.82 2.15 36.88
CA ARG A 94 33.21 2.47 37.13
C ARG A 94 34.11 1.76 36.11
N GLY A 95 34.34 2.41 34.93
CA GLY A 95 35.20 1.87 33.90
C GLY A 95 34.97 2.39 32.48
N ALA A 96 33.94 3.21 32.22
CA ALA A 96 33.76 3.82 30.92
C ALA A 96 34.91 4.77 30.58
N SER A 97 35.65 4.47 29.52
CA SER A 97 36.73 5.32 29.03
C SER A 97 36.23 6.74 28.72
N PRO A 98 36.97 7.80 29.09
CA PRO A 98 36.62 9.21 28.78
C PRO A 98 36.35 9.49 27.30
N MET A 99 36.87 8.66 26.41
CA MET A 99 36.65 8.74 24.96
C MET A 99 35.23 8.35 24.53
N SER A 100 34.50 7.55 25.36
CA SER A 100 33.11 7.18 25.06
C SER A 100 32.07 8.24 25.43
N ILE A 101 32.47 9.23 26.25
CA ILE A 101 31.56 10.25 26.83
C ILE A 101 31.63 11.59 26.06
N ALA A 102 32.76 11.89 25.39
CA ALA A 102 32.97 13.15 24.68
C ALA A 102 31.94 13.40 23.54
N PRO A 103 31.52 12.39 22.74
CA PRO A 103 30.51 12.57 21.69
C PRO A 103 29.09 12.85 22.23
N LEU A 104 28.80 12.45 23.48
CA LEU A 104 27.49 12.59 24.12
C LEU A 104 27.06 14.02 24.41
N ARG A 105 28.03 14.94 24.55
CA ARG A 105 27.74 16.34 24.94
C ARG A 105 27.10 17.17 23.81
N ILE A 106 27.26 16.77 22.54
CA ILE A 106 26.86 17.57 21.38
C ILE A 106 25.99 16.74 20.40
N LEU A 107 25.36 15.66 20.87
CA LEU A 107 24.56 14.84 19.97
C LEU A 107 23.28 15.57 19.54
N ARG A 108 23.27 15.96 18.29
CA ARG A 108 22.11 16.47 17.57
C ARG A 108 21.77 15.47 16.47
N LEU A 109 20.49 15.38 16.14
CA LEU A 109 20.03 14.49 15.08
C LEU A 109 20.78 14.74 13.77
N GLU A 110 21.05 16.02 13.45
CA GLU A 110 21.76 16.39 12.22
C GLU A 110 23.14 15.75 12.15
N THR A 111 23.95 15.91 13.21
CA THR A 111 25.31 15.34 13.26
C THR A 111 25.27 13.81 13.14
N LEU A 112 24.30 13.17 13.80
CA LEU A 112 24.12 11.73 13.75
C LEU A 112 23.79 11.24 12.34
N VAL A 113 22.83 11.89 11.68
CA VAL A 113 22.41 11.50 10.33
C VAL A 113 23.50 11.78 9.31
N ASP A 114 24.24 12.89 9.44
CA ASP A 114 25.37 13.20 8.55
C ASP A 114 26.50 12.17 8.68
N LEU A 115 26.83 11.72 9.89
CA LEU A 115 27.78 10.62 10.11
C LEU A 115 27.28 9.29 9.51
N LEU A 116 26.00 8.97 9.70
CA LEU A 116 25.42 7.79 9.09
C LEU A 116 25.46 7.87 7.57
N MET A 117 25.14 9.02 7.00
CA MET A 117 25.20 9.22 5.53
C MET A 117 26.61 9.03 5.00
N GLN A 118 27.63 9.56 5.68
CA GLN A 118 29.03 9.34 5.31
C GLN A 118 29.40 7.84 5.33
N ALA A 119 28.97 7.12 6.37
CA ALA A 119 29.19 5.68 6.47
C ALA A 119 28.47 4.90 5.35
N LEU A 120 27.22 5.25 5.04
CA LEU A 120 26.44 4.65 3.96
C LEU A 120 27.09 4.91 2.58
N GLU A 121 27.57 6.15 2.34
CA GLU A 121 28.30 6.51 1.12
C GLU A 121 29.57 5.68 0.97
N GLY A 122 30.37 5.53 2.04
CA GLY A 122 31.56 4.69 2.04
C GLY A 122 31.26 3.26 1.65
N ARG A 123 30.26 2.66 2.29
CA ARG A 123 29.84 1.26 2.00
C ARG A 123 29.25 1.08 0.61
N TYR A 124 28.51 2.06 0.11
CA TYR A 124 28.01 2.02 -1.25
C TYR A 124 29.14 1.98 -2.27
N ARG A 125 30.15 2.85 -2.11
CA ARG A 125 31.34 2.92 -2.98
C ARG A 125 32.17 1.63 -2.94
N GLU A 126 32.37 1.08 -1.75
CA GLU A 126 33.09 -0.21 -1.59
C GLU A 126 32.42 -1.35 -2.40
N VAL A 127 31.10 -1.41 -2.40
CA VAL A 127 30.38 -2.51 -3.07
C VAL A 127 30.22 -2.27 -4.55
N THR A 128 30.01 -1.03 -4.99
CA THR A 128 29.73 -0.70 -6.39
C THR A 128 30.96 -0.32 -7.20
N GLY A 129 32.05 0.07 -6.55
CA GLY A 129 33.21 0.66 -7.20
C GLY A 129 32.98 2.07 -7.76
N LEU A 130 31.79 2.62 -7.62
CA LEU A 130 31.41 3.94 -8.14
C LEU A 130 31.98 5.05 -7.26
N ARG A 131 32.51 6.11 -7.89
CA ARG A 131 33.04 7.30 -7.19
C ARG A 131 31.97 8.36 -6.95
N GLU A 132 30.85 8.27 -7.64
CA GLU A 132 29.74 9.21 -7.52
C GLU A 132 29.04 9.09 -6.16
N GLN A 133 28.46 10.21 -5.71
CA GLN A 133 27.66 10.21 -4.49
C GLN A 133 26.35 9.45 -4.72
N ALA A 134 26.08 8.48 -3.85
CA ALA A 134 24.87 7.66 -3.92
C ALA A 134 23.62 8.36 -3.39
N PHE A 135 23.79 9.26 -2.41
CA PHE A 135 22.67 9.91 -1.74
C PHE A 135 22.57 11.40 -2.05
N GLU A 136 21.35 11.96 -1.95
CA GLU A 136 21.13 13.41 -2.00
C GLU A 136 21.86 14.07 -0.82
N ALA A 137 22.36 15.31 -1.02
CA ALA A 137 23.05 16.05 0.02
C ALA A 137 22.16 16.41 1.23
N SER A 138 20.84 16.36 1.05
CA SER A 138 19.87 16.66 2.10
C SER A 138 19.00 15.45 2.39
N TRP A 139 18.58 15.34 3.65
CA TRP A 139 17.65 14.34 4.13
C TRP A 139 16.40 15.02 4.71
N HIS A 140 15.32 14.26 4.87
CA HIS A 140 14.07 14.77 5.43
C HIS A 140 13.81 14.14 6.79
N ASP A 141 13.24 14.92 7.69
CA ASP A 141 12.84 14.46 9.01
C ASP A 141 11.37 14.73 9.30
N TRP A 142 10.87 13.97 10.25
CA TRP A 142 9.58 14.14 10.85
C TRP A 142 9.67 13.93 12.35
N ILE A 143 9.28 14.94 13.12
CA ILE A 143 9.28 14.88 14.59
C ILE A 143 8.05 14.10 15.04
N VAL A 144 8.25 13.07 15.85
CA VAL A 144 7.15 12.27 16.43
C VAL A 144 6.72 12.93 17.72
N SER A 145 5.71 13.79 17.66
CA SER A 145 5.28 14.65 18.78
C SER A 145 3.90 14.30 19.36
N ALA A 146 3.08 13.54 18.63
CA ALA A 146 1.73 13.22 19.06
C ALA A 146 1.58 11.74 19.44
N GLU A 147 0.65 11.46 20.36
CA GLU A 147 0.27 10.11 20.75
C GLU A 147 -0.14 9.27 19.52
N GLY A 148 0.25 8.00 19.52
CA GLY A 148 -0.03 7.08 18.42
C GLY A 148 0.85 7.25 17.17
N GLN A 149 1.54 8.38 16.98
CA GLN A 149 2.42 8.59 15.82
C GLN A 149 3.58 7.60 15.77
N LEU A 150 4.16 7.24 16.92
CA LEU A 150 5.26 6.27 16.99
C LEU A 150 4.86 4.93 16.38
N ALA A 151 3.71 4.40 16.79
CA ALA A 151 3.17 3.16 16.24
C ALA A 151 2.86 3.28 14.74
N ALA A 152 2.33 4.42 14.31
CA ALA A 152 2.02 4.69 12.91
C ALA A 152 3.28 4.74 12.04
N PHE A 153 4.35 5.42 12.47
CA PHE A 153 5.62 5.48 11.75
C PHE A 153 6.35 4.13 11.74
N THR A 154 6.35 3.41 12.87
CA THR A 154 6.92 2.06 12.92
C THR A 154 6.23 1.13 11.92
N ARG A 155 4.90 1.15 11.90
CA ARG A 155 4.12 0.38 10.92
C ARG A 155 4.41 0.83 9.49
N TYR A 156 4.42 2.13 9.23
CA TYR A 156 4.72 2.69 7.91
C TYR A 156 6.07 2.21 7.38
N ILE A 157 7.13 2.29 8.18
CA ILE A 157 8.48 1.86 7.80
C ILE A 157 8.51 0.36 7.49
N ARG A 158 7.90 -0.47 8.34
CA ARG A 158 7.86 -1.93 8.15
C ARG A 158 7.05 -2.38 6.94
N GLU A 159 5.94 -1.68 6.65
CA GLU A 159 5.04 -2.01 5.55
C GLU A 159 5.44 -1.34 4.22
N ASN A 160 6.43 -0.46 4.21
CA ASN A 160 6.81 0.31 3.02
C ASN A 160 7.18 -0.57 1.82
N PRO A 161 7.99 -1.65 1.96
CA PRO A 161 8.27 -2.55 0.84
C PRO A 161 7.01 -3.21 0.25
N ARG A 162 6.08 -3.63 1.12
CA ARG A 162 4.80 -4.21 0.68
C ARG A 162 3.96 -3.18 -0.08
N ARG A 163 3.88 -1.95 0.41
CA ARG A 163 3.14 -0.87 -0.25
C ARG A 163 3.73 -0.48 -1.58
N ALA A 164 5.06 -0.47 -1.70
CA ALA A 164 5.75 -0.19 -2.95
C ALA A 164 5.48 -1.28 -4.00
N PHE A 165 5.60 -2.56 -3.62
CA PHE A 165 5.27 -3.70 -4.49
C PHE A 165 3.83 -3.60 -5.03
N LEU A 166 2.87 -3.41 -4.12
CA LEU A 166 1.45 -3.32 -4.52
C LEU A 166 1.15 -2.11 -5.43
N ARG A 167 1.90 -1.01 -5.29
CA ARG A 167 1.77 0.16 -6.19
C ARG A 167 2.37 -0.09 -7.56
N GLU A 168 3.42 -0.89 -7.64
CA GLU A 168 4.05 -1.26 -8.90
C GLU A 168 3.18 -2.26 -9.69
N GLU A 169 2.67 -3.28 -9.00
CA GLU A 169 1.73 -4.27 -9.54
C GLU A 169 0.38 -3.64 -9.94
N ASN A 170 -0.08 -2.67 -9.16
CA ASN A 170 -1.33 -1.99 -9.42
C ASN A 170 -1.18 -0.47 -9.29
N ARG A 171 -0.91 0.19 -10.38
CA ARG A 171 -0.75 1.67 -10.44
C ARG A 171 -2.00 2.43 -9.98
N ARG A 172 -3.14 1.77 -9.90
CA ARG A 172 -4.42 2.32 -9.41
C ARG A 172 -4.69 1.98 -7.94
N TYR A 173 -3.77 1.31 -7.27
CA TYR A 173 -3.84 1.09 -5.83
C TYR A 173 -3.27 2.27 -5.07
N PHE A 174 -4.15 2.97 -4.35
CA PHE A 174 -3.79 4.14 -3.56
C PHE A 174 -3.66 3.79 -2.08
N THR A 175 -2.46 3.93 -1.55
CA THR A 175 -2.14 3.75 -0.12
C THR A 175 -2.31 5.02 0.71
N SER A 176 -2.81 6.08 0.10
CA SER A 176 -3.20 7.36 0.70
C SER A 176 -4.38 7.91 -0.09
N VAL A 177 -5.13 8.82 0.50
CA VAL A 177 -6.23 9.47 -0.20
C VAL A 177 -5.70 10.23 -1.42
N ARG A 178 -6.26 9.96 -2.59
CA ARG A 178 -5.92 10.57 -3.88
C ARG A 178 -7.18 11.10 -4.56
N ARG A 179 -7.02 12.11 -5.42
CA ARG A 179 -8.08 12.55 -6.33
C ARG A 179 -8.10 11.65 -7.57
N VAL A 180 -9.28 11.24 -7.99
CA VAL A 180 -9.54 10.48 -9.22
C VAL A 180 -10.72 11.08 -9.94
N SER A 181 -10.60 11.22 -11.26
CA SER A 181 -11.72 11.66 -12.11
C SER A 181 -12.53 10.44 -12.54
N PHE A 182 -13.80 10.41 -12.20
CA PHE A 182 -14.73 9.37 -12.63
C PHE A 182 -16.14 9.93 -12.78
N ALA A 183 -16.86 9.52 -13.83
CA ALA A 183 -18.21 9.97 -14.11
C ALA A 183 -18.36 11.51 -14.20
N GLY A 184 -17.36 12.21 -14.76
CA GLY A 184 -17.36 13.67 -14.89
C GLY A 184 -17.22 14.43 -13.58
N ARG A 185 -16.82 13.76 -12.50
CA ARG A 185 -16.60 14.33 -11.18
C ARG A 185 -15.22 13.96 -10.64
N GLU A 186 -14.68 14.82 -9.79
CA GLU A 186 -13.50 14.52 -8.99
C GLU A 186 -13.89 13.85 -7.69
N TRP A 187 -13.24 12.72 -7.38
CA TRP A 187 -13.46 11.94 -6.18
C TRP A 187 -12.20 11.87 -5.34
N PHE A 188 -12.37 11.81 -4.06
CA PHE A 188 -11.33 11.36 -3.14
C PHE A 188 -11.40 9.85 -3.01
N ALA A 189 -10.29 9.15 -3.22
CA ALA A 189 -10.23 7.70 -3.28
C ALA A 189 -9.08 7.15 -2.43
N TYR A 190 -9.31 6.03 -1.76
CA TYR A 190 -8.30 5.21 -1.09
C TYR A 190 -8.55 3.74 -1.40
N GLY A 191 -7.52 2.99 -1.78
CA GLY A 191 -7.61 1.59 -2.16
C GLY A 191 -7.49 1.37 -3.67
N ASN A 192 -8.16 0.36 -4.22
CA ASN A 192 -8.01 0.00 -5.62
C ASN A 192 -9.01 0.73 -6.54
N ALA A 193 -8.56 1.79 -7.20
CA ALA A 193 -9.40 2.56 -8.12
C ALA A 193 -9.77 1.80 -9.41
N ALA A 194 -9.10 0.70 -9.74
CA ALA A 194 -9.47 -0.14 -10.88
C ALA A 194 -10.87 -0.78 -10.71
N ILE A 195 -11.39 -0.87 -9.47
CA ILE A 195 -12.76 -1.32 -9.21
C ILE A 195 -13.80 -0.45 -9.93
N LEU A 196 -13.53 0.83 -10.18
CA LEU A 196 -14.41 1.72 -10.93
C LEU A 196 -14.59 1.31 -12.40
N GLU A 197 -13.73 0.46 -12.93
CA GLU A 197 -13.79 -0.03 -14.32
C GLU A 197 -14.56 -1.33 -14.47
N LEU A 198 -14.89 -2.00 -13.37
CA LEU A 198 -15.68 -3.23 -13.42
C LEU A 198 -17.01 -2.99 -14.15
N SER A 199 -17.42 -3.95 -14.97
CA SER A 199 -18.64 -3.84 -15.79
C SER A 199 -19.92 -3.80 -14.96
N VAL A 200 -19.91 -4.42 -13.78
CA VAL A 200 -21.06 -4.49 -12.88
C VAL A 200 -20.72 -3.80 -11.57
N ILE A 201 -21.44 -2.72 -11.27
CA ILE A 201 -21.43 -2.06 -9.95
C ILE A 201 -22.89 -1.97 -9.51
N GLU A 202 -23.22 -2.59 -8.37
CA GLU A 202 -24.58 -2.61 -7.81
C GLU A 202 -24.65 -1.85 -6.48
N PRO A 203 -25.71 -1.05 -6.27
CA PRO A 203 -25.92 -0.35 -5.01
C PRO A 203 -26.54 -1.28 -3.97
N PHE A 204 -26.04 -1.18 -2.75
CA PHE A 204 -26.59 -1.81 -1.56
C PHE A 204 -27.01 -0.72 -0.57
N ARG A 205 -28.31 -0.44 -0.56
CA ARG A 205 -28.96 0.55 0.30
C ARG A 205 -30.03 -0.18 1.10
N CYS A 206 -29.65 -0.68 2.27
CA CYS A 206 -30.55 -1.47 3.10
C CYS A 206 -31.15 -0.61 4.20
N SER A 207 -32.45 -0.70 4.38
CA SER A 207 -33.14 -0.05 5.50
C SER A 207 -32.69 -0.65 6.83
N ARG A 208 -32.52 0.21 7.83
CA ARG A 208 -32.24 -0.24 9.22
C ARG A 208 -33.47 -0.92 9.87
N LYS A 209 -34.65 -0.76 9.24
CA LYS A 209 -35.92 -1.35 9.71
C LYS A 209 -36.19 -2.75 9.17
N TRP A 210 -35.33 -3.23 8.23
CA TRP A 210 -35.50 -4.58 7.72
C TRP A 210 -35.15 -5.59 8.81
N GLU A 211 -36.06 -6.55 8.99
CA GLU A 211 -35.85 -7.66 9.91
C GLU A 211 -34.73 -8.56 9.40
N GLU A 212 -33.91 -9.02 10.31
CA GLU A 212 -32.86 -9.98 10.00
C GLU A 212 -33.49 -11.26 9.45
N GLU A 213 -32.99 -11.76 8.32
CA GLU A 213 -33.55 -12.87 7.58
C GLU A 213 -34.97 -12.65 7.04
N GLY A 214 -35.53 -11.44 7.07
CA GLY A 214 -36.76 -11.06 6.38
C GLY A 214 -36.63 -11.17 4.85
N ALA A 215 -37.75 -10.99 4.14
CA ALA A 215 -37.79 -11.14 2.69
C ALA A 215 -36.83 -10.18 1.97
N GLU A 216 -36.85 -8.90 2.34
CA GLU A 216 -35.99 -7.87 1.74
C GLU A 216 -34.50 -8.07 2.08
N TRP A 217 -34.22 -8.57 3.29
CA TRP A 217 -32.85 -8.91 3.69
C TRP A 217 -32.30 -10.05 2.84
N ARG A 218 -33.04 -11.16 2.74
CA ARG A 218 -32.65 -12.32 1.93
C ARG A 218 -32.47 -11.97 0.45
N GLU A 219 -33.35 -11.13 -0.10
CA GLU A 219 -33.24 -10.66 -1.47
C GLU A 219 -31.92 -9.83 -1.66
N ALA A 220 -31.62 -8.90 -0.74
CA ALA A 220 -30.43 -8.09 -0.82
C ALA A 220 -29.14 -8.93 -0.72
N VAL A 221 -29.11 -9.88 0.23
CA VAL A 221 -27.96 -10.80 0.39
C VAL A 221 -27.84 -11.72 -0.83
N GLY A 222 -28.93 -12.28 -1.36
CA GLY A 222 -28.91 -13.10 -2.57
C GLY A 222 -28.44 -12.34 -3.81
N ARG A 223 -28.73 -11.03 -3.92
CA ARG A 223 -28.12 -10.18 -4.97
C ARG A 223 -26.61 -10.03 -4.76
N ALA A 224 -26.20 -9.83 -3.52
CA ALA A 224 -24.79 -9.68 -3.15
C ALA A 224 -23.96 -10.94 -3.49
N GLU A 225 -24.49 -12.12 -3.23
CA GLU A 225 -23.88 -13.41 -3.56
C GLU A 225 -23.67 -13.63 -5.07
N ARG A 226 -24.51 -13.03 -5.89
CA ARG A 226 -24.39 -13.11 -7.36
C ARG A 226 -23.32 -12.19 -7.94
N LEU A 227 -22.78 -11.26 -7.16
CA LEU A 227 -21.68 -10.39 -7.57
C LEU A 227 -20.33 -11.11 -7.48
N GLY A 228 -20.02 -11.96 -8.40
CA GLY A 228 -18.76 -12.67 -8.47
C GLY A 228 -17.53 -11.76 -8.74
N PRO A 229 -16.37 -12.33 -9.10
CA PRO A 229 -15.08 -11.60 -9.25
C PRO A 229 -15.09 -10.42 -10.22
N GLY A 230 -16.03 -10.38 -11.17
CA GLY A 230 -16.18 -9.26 -12.12
C GLY A 230 -17.13 -8.15 -11.68
N GLY A 231 -17.66 -8.21 -10.46
CA GLY A 231 -18.64 -7.26 -9.93
C GLY A 231 -18.18 -6.55 -8.66
N ALA A 232 -18.80 -5.41 -8.38
CA ALA A 232 -18.62 -4.67 -7.14
C ALA A 232 -19.94 -4.24 -6.54
N GLY A 233 -20.05 -4.36 -5.21
CA GLY A 233 -21.13 -3.73 -4.44
C GLY A 233 -20.73 -2.34 -3.98
N CYS A 234 -21.66 -1.39 -4.08
CA CYS A 234 -21.46 0.01 -3.70
C CYS A 234 -22.42 0.39 -2.56
N GLY A 235 -21.89 0.88 -1.45
CA GLY A 235 -22.69 1.30 -0.30
C GLY A 235 -21.86 1.82 0.85
N THR A 236 -22.53 2.16 1.96
CA THR A 236 -21.82 2.54 3.20
C THR A 236 -21.36 1.34 4.00
N PHE A 237 -22.05 0.21 3.85
CA PHE A 237 -21.86 -1.02 4.61
C PHE A 237 -21.89 -0.79 6.14
N MET A 238 -22.79 0.09 6.60
CA MET A 238 -22.92 0.45 8.01
C MET A 238 -24.07 -0.27 8.71
N SER A 239 -25.24 -0.43 8.03
CA SER A 239 -26.37 -1.16 8.60
C SER A 239 -26.09 -2.66 8.70
N PRO A 240 -26.80 -3.42 9.57
CA PRO A 240 -26.61 -4.87 9.67
C PRO A 240 -26.77 -5.58 8.33
N CYS A 241 -27.84 -5.29 7.57
CA CYS A 241 -28.08 -5.86 6.25
C CYS A 241 -26.98 -5.47 5.24
N GLU A 242 -26.55 -4.20 5.20
CA GLU A 242 -25.43 -3.79 4.32
C GLU A 242 -24.14 -4.54 4.66
N LYS A 243 -23.85 -4.78 5.95
CA LYS A 243 -22.70 -5.57 6.38
C LYS A 243 -22.81 -7.02 5.92
N ALA A 244 -24.00 -7.63 6.03
CA ALA A 244 -24.27 -8.98 5.52
C ALA A 244 -24.03 -9.03 4.00
N CYS A 245 -24.57 -8.07 3.25
CA CYS A 245 -24.31 -7.94 1.81
C CYS A 245 -22.82 -7.77 1.50
N GLY A 246 -22.10 -6.93 2.25
CA GLY A 246 -20.66 -6.74 2.07
C GLY A 246 -19.86 -8.02 2.29
N ASN A 247 -20.23 -8.81 3.30
CA ASN A 247 -19.63 -10.13 3.56
C ASN A 247 -19.96 -11.12 2.43
N ALA A 248 -21.21 -11.17 1.96
CA ALA A 248 -21.62 -12.04 0.87
C ALA A 248 -20.87 -11.72 -0.43
N ILE A 249 -20.75 -10.44 -0.80
CA ILE A 249 -19.94 -9.99 -1.94
C ILE A 249 -18.49 -10.46 -1.80
N TYR A 250 -17.92 -10.29 -0.61
CA TYR A 250 -16.56 -10.71 -0.35
C TYR A 250 -16.38 -12.21 -0.49
N GLN A 251 -17.27 -13.02 0.04
CA GLN A 251 -17.22 -14.49 -0.07
C GLN A 251 -17.39 -14.95 -1.52
N ALA A 252 -18.25 -14.28 -2.29
CA ALA A 252 -18.47 -14.55 -3.72
C ALA A 252 -17.28 -14.12 -4.62
N GLY A 253 -16.25 -13.53 -4.07
CA GLY A 253 -15.10 -13.07 -4.87
C GLY A 253 -15.24 -11.67 -5.44
N GLY A 254 -16.35 -10.96 -5.21
CA GLY A 254 -16.60 -9.59 -5.67
C GLY A 254 -15.82 -8.52 -4.92
N ALA A 255 -15.87 -7.28 -5.38
CA ALA A 255 -15.22 -6.12 -4.79
C ALA A 255 -16.23 -5.21 -4.08
N LEU A 256 -15.71 -4.32 -3.21
CA LEU A 256 -16.52 -3.37 -2.44
C LEU A 256 -16.10 -1.94 -2.74
N ILE A 257 -17.08 -1.08 -3.02
CA ILE A 257 -16.93 0.38 -3.06
C ILE A 257 -17.63 0.95 -1.83
N VAL A 258 -16.83 1.40 -0.87
CA VAL A 258 -17.32 1.97 0.40
C VAL A 258 -17.46 3.48 0.24
N LEU A 259 -18.67 3.98 0.36
CA LEU A 259 -18.98 5.40 0.27
C LEU A 259 -18.74 6.07 1.63
N SER A 260 -17.96 7.15 1.63
CA SER A 260 -17.61 7.95 2.81
C SER A 260 -18.20 9.36 2.70
N PRO A 261 -19.43 9.59 3.17
CA PRO A 261 -20.11 10.88 2.98
C PRO A 261 -19.52 12.02 3.82
N GLU A 262 -18.68 11.70 4.80
CA GLU A 262 -18.00 12.68 5.66
C GLU A 262 -16.71 13.24 5.05
N GLY A 263 -16.23 12.64 3.94
CA GLY A 263 -14.88 12.91 3.45
C GLY A 263 -13.81 12.09 4.19
N PHE A 264 -12.55 12.41 3.92
CA PHE A 264 -11.41 11.74 4.56
C PHE A 264 -10.56 12.76 5.30
N ALA A 265 -10.40 12.59 6.60
CA ALA A 265 -9.51 13.42 7.41
C ALA A 265 -8.08 13.41 6.84
N PRO A 266 -7.25 14.45 7.11
CA PRO A 266 -5.85 14.45 6.74
C PRO A 266 -5.15 13.17 7.24
N ARG A 267 -4.42 12.46 6.34
CA ARG A 267 -3.76 11.18 6.63
C ARG A 267 -4.70 10.06 7.06
N TRP A 268 -5.95 10.11 6.64
CA TRP A 268 -6.91 9.05 6.91
C TRP A 268 -6.44 7.70 6.38
N HIS A 269 -6.67 6.66 7.16
CA HIS A 269 -6.44 5.26 6.80
C HIS A 269 -7.62 4.41 7.25
N PRO A 270 -8.02 3.39 6.49
CA PRO A 270 -9.04 2.46 6.92
C PRO A 270 -8.54 1.59 8.09
N PRO A 271 -9.43 0.95 8.85
CA PRO A 271 -9.06 -0.07 9.80
C PRO A 271 -8.22 -1.18 9.15
N ARG A 272 -7.31 -1.79 9.92
CA ARG A 272 -6.29 -2.73 9.43
C ARG A 272 -6.86 -3.88 8.59
N ASN A 273 -8.00 -4.46 9.01
CA ASN A 273 -8.69 -5.50 8.26
C ASN A 273 -9.18 -5.02 6.87
N LYS A 274 -9.68 -3.80 6.77
CA LYS A 274 -10.12 -3.19 5.51
C LYS A 274 -8.94 -2.76 4.64
N GLU A 275 -7.84 -2.32 5.24
CA GLU A 275 -6.59 -2.03 4.52
C GLU A 275 -6.06 -3.29 3.80
N ALA A 276 -6.17 -4.46 4.44
CA ALA A 276 -5.82 -5.74 3.82
C ALA A 276 -6.68 -6.03 2.57
N LEU A 277 -7.98 -5.73 2.61
CA LEU A 277 -8.88 -5.88 1.46
C LEU A 277 -8.54 -4.90 0.32
N CYS A 278 -8.17 -3.66 0.65
CA CYS A 278 -7.65 -2.71 -0.33
C CYS A 278 -6.40 -3.25 -1.03
N ALA A 279 -5.48 -3.81 -0.24
CA ALA A 279 -4.23 -4.38 -0.75
C ALA A 279 -4.43 -5.63 -1.63
N GLN A 280 -5.51 -6.38 -1.39
CA GLN A 280 -5.93 -7.49 -2.25
C GLN A 280 -6.64 -7.03 -3.53
N GLY A 281 -6.77 -5.72 -3.74
CA GLY A 281 -7.46 -5.17 -4.91
C GLY A 281 -8.99 -5.22 -4.83
N ARG A 282 -9.55 -5.60 -3.68
CA ARG A 282 -10.98 -5.90 -3.51
C ARG A 282 -11.79 -4.83 -2.79
N MET A 283 -11.17 -3.71 -2.41
CA MET A 283 -11.86 -2.62 -1.73
C MET A 283 -11.38 -1.25 -2.20
N LEU A 284 -12.33 -0.34 -2.37
CA LEU A 284 -12.13 1.06 -2.70
C LEU A 284 -13.02 1.91 -1.78
N PHE A 285 -12.45 2.91 -1.14
CA PHE A 285 -13.18 3.95 -0.43
C PHE A 285 -13.30 5.18 -1.31
N LEU A 286 -14.49 5.77 -1.38
CA LEU A 286 -14.77 6.96 -2.19
C LEU A 286 -15.49 8.04 -1.40
N SER A 287 -15.18 9.29 -1.68
CA SER A 287 -15.94 10.47 -1.25
C SER A 287 -15.92 11.55 -2.33
N LEU A 288 -16.99 12.33 -2.42
CA LEU A 288 -17.05 13.56 -3.24
C LEU A 288 -16.65 14.81 -2.42
N TRP A 289 -16.59 14.70 -1.10
CA TRP A 289 -16.40 15.86 -0.22
C TRP A 289 -15.03 15.83 0.44
N GLU A 290 -14.52 17.02 0.67
CA GLU A 290 -13.43 17.24 1.60
C GLU A 290 -13.91 17.00 3.04
N PRO A 291 -13.01 16.68 3.98
CA PRO A 291 -13.38 16.48 5.36
C PRO A 291 -13.99 17.77 5.93
N CYS A 292 -15.15 17.64 6.57
CA CYS A 292 -15.79 18.77 7.24
C CYS A 292 -15.16 19.00 8.61
N ALA A 293 -14.98 20.27 9.01
CA ALA A 293 -14.52 20.64 10.35
C ALA A 293 -15.48 20.17 11.45
N ALA A 294 -16.79 20.18 11.17
CA ALA A 294 -17.82 19.58 12.00
C ALA A 294 -18.50 18.44 11.25
N ARG A 295 -18.84 17.38 11.97
CA ARG A 295 -19.57 16.25 11.38
C ARG A 295 -20.95 16.71 10.88
N PRO A 296 -21.30 16.48 9.60
CA PRO A 296 -22.63 16.77 9.09
C PRO A 296 -23.71 15.98 9.84
N ASP A 297 -24.93 16.51 9.88
CA ASP A 297 -26.08 15.78 10.42
C ASP A 297 -26.41 14.52 9.62
N ASN A 298 -27.16 13.62 10.22
CA ASN A 298 -27.48 12.32 9.62
C ASN A 298 -28.27 12.45 8.32
N ALA A 299 -29.12 13.45 8.17
CA ALA A 299 -29.91 13.69 6.96
C ALA A 299 -29.01 14.12 5.80
N THR A 300 -28.04 14.99 6.07
CA THR A 300 -27.03 15.41 5.10
C THR A 300 -26.13 14.24 4.70
N LEU A 301 -25.66 13.41 5.64
CA LEU A 301 -24.85 12.22 5.35
C LEU A 301 -25.64 11.24 4.47
N TYR A 302 -26.92 11.04 4.76
CA TYR A 302 -27.79 10.16 3.97
C TYR A 302 -27.93 10.67 2.52
N ARG A 303 -28.23 11.99 2.34
CA ARG A 303 -28.33 12.59 0.99
C ARG A 303 -27.02 12.43 0.21
N ARG A 304 -25.88 12.69 0.86
CA ARG A 304 -24.55 12.52 0.25
C ARG A 304 -24.30 11.08 -0.21
N CYS A 305 -24.69 10.08 0.58
CA CYS A 305 -24.56 8.67 0.18
C CYS A 305 -25.42 8.36 -1.06
N HIS A 306 -26.64 8.88 -1.11
CA HIS A 306 -27.52 8.69 -2.28
C HIS A 306 -26.94 9.37 -3.52
N GLU A 307 -26.49 10.61 -3.41
CA GLU A 307 -25.87 11.34 -4.51
C GLU A 307 -24.66 10.61 -5.08
N MET A 308 -23.73 10.15 -4.23
CA MET A 308 -22.57 9.36 -4.69
C MET A 308 -22.99 8.10 -5.42
N GLY A 309 -23.93 7.35 -4.87
CA GLY A 309 -24.42 6.12 -5.48
C GLY A 309 -25.09 6.36 -6.82
N ASP A 310 -25.90 7.42 -6.94
CA ASP A 310 -26.61 7.75 -8.17
C ASP A 310 -25.66 8.18 -9.29
N ILE A 311 -24.60 8.96 -8.97
CA ILE A 311 -23.55 9.32 -9.94
C ILE A 311 -22.82 8.07 -10.45
N LEU A 312 -22.41 7.17 -9.54
CA LEU A 312 -21.72 5.94 -9.92
C LEU A 312 -22.57 5.05 -10.84
N LEU A 313 -23.87 4.93 -10.53
CA LEU A 313 -24.82 4.12 -11.31
C LEU A 313 -25.17 4.79 -12.64
N GLY A 314 -25.36 6.11 -12.67
CA GLY A 314 -25.64 6.87 -13.87
C GLY A 314 -24.54 6.72 -14.93
N ALA A 315 -23.30 6.81 -14.50
CA ALA A 315 -22.14 6.62 -15.36
C ALA A 315 -22.07 5.21 -15.98
N LYS A 316 -22.41 4.17 -15.21
CA LYS A 316 -22.42 2.79 -15.70
C LYS A 316 -23.55 2.50 -16.69
N ARG A 317 -24.72 3.10 -16.50
CA ARG A 317 -25.83 3.00 -17.47
C ARG A 317 -25.49 3.65 -18.80
N LEU A 318 -24.87 4.83 -18.78
CA LEU A 318 -24.42 5.53 -19.98
C LEU A 318 -23.33 4.77 -20.74
N GLY A 319 -22.37 4.15 -20.02
CA GLY A 319 -21.33 3.32 -20.61
C GLY A 319 -21.91 2.06 -21.30
N ARG A 320 -22.90 1.39 -20.69
CA ARG A 320 -23.61 0.24 -21.31
C ARG A 320 -24.38 0.64 -22.57
N SER A 321 -24.99 1.83 -22.59
CA SER A 321 -25.73 2.32 -23.79
C SER A 321 -24.80 2.61 -24.98
N LYS A 322 -23.57 3.07 -24.72
CA LYS A 322 -22.57 3.29 -25.79
C LYS A 322 -22.07 1.97 -26.38
N THR A 323 -21.74 0.99 -25.56
CA THR A 323 -21.28 -0.33 -26.04
C THR A 323 -22.36 -1.10 -26.80
N LEU A 324 -23.62 -0.93 -26.46
CA LEU A 324 -24.74 -1.51 -27.23
C LEU A 324 -24.97 -0.80 -28.57
N LYS A 325 -24.73 0.52 -28.67
CA LYS A 325 -24.86 1.24 -29.95
C LYS A 325 -23.68 0.97 -30.90
N ASP A 326 -22.50 0.77 -30.39
CA ASP A 326 -21.31 0.42 -31.20
C ASP A 326 -21.34 -1.05 -31.67
N GLY A 327 -22.06 -1.93 -30.96
CA GLY A 327 -22.26 -3.35 -31.35
C GLY A 327 -23.37 -3.60 -32.38
N THR A 328 -24.26 -2.62 -32.64
CA THR A 328 -25.37 -2.76 -33.60
C THR A 328 -25.11 -2.06 -34.93
N ALA A 329 -23.98 -1.35 -35.12
CA ALA A 329 -23.62 -0.65 -36.37
C ALA A 329 -22.72 -1.50 -37.31
N GLY A 330 -22.55 -2.79 -37.07
CA GLY A 330 -21.72 -3.68 -37.88
C GLY A 330 -22.48 -4.88 -38.45
N GLY A 331 -23.53 -4.63 -39.25
CA GLY A 331 -24.24 -5.72 -39.90
C GLY A 331 -25.19 -5.24 -41.02
N GLY A 332 -24.67 -5.07 -42.20
CA GLY A 332 -25.53 -4.90 -43.35
C GLY A 332 -24.90 -4.12 -44.50
N SER A 333 -24.21 -4.76 -45.41
CA SER A 333 -24.31 -4.51 -46.87
C SER A 333 -23.43 -5.50 -47.60
N ALA A 334 -24.09 -6.36 -48.29
CA ALA A 334 -24.24 -6.50 -49.74
C ALA A 334 -23.12 -7.28 -50.42
N VAL A 335 -23.57 -8.42 -50.88
CA VAL A 335 -23.15 -9.22 -52.05
C VAL A 335 -22.58 -8.37 -53.17
N ASP A 336 -21.35 -8.70 -53.62
CA ASP A 336 -21.12 -8.81 -55.05
C ASP A 336 -20.11 -9.90 -55.42
N ARG A 337 -20.38 -10.49 -56.60
CA ARG A 337 -19.80 -11.68 -57.19
C ARG A 337 -18.45 -11.41 -57.86
N GLY A 338 -17.63 -12.45 -57.85
CA GLY A 338 -16.48 -12.55 -58.78
C GLY A 338 -15.43 -13.50 -58.29
N GLY A 339 -15.44 -14.66 -58.60
CA GLY A 339 -14.89 -15.53 -59.57
C GLY A 339 -13.36 -15.59 -59.57
N GLY A 340 -12.77 -16.76 -59.27
CA GLY A 340 -11.35 -16.97 -59.50
C GLY A 340 -10.79 -18.15 -58.72
N ALA A 341 -10.90 -19.36 -59.33
CA ALA A 341 -10.22 -20.58 -58.91
C ALA A 341 -8.70 -20.48 -59.09
N VAL A 342 -7.93 -21.24 -58.30
CA VAL A 342 -6.86 -22.18 -58.64
C VAL A 342 -6.13 -22.56 -57.37
N ALA A 343 -6.26 -23.75 -56.90
CA ALA A 343 -5.40 -24.93 -56.92
C ALA A 343 -4.04 -24.83 -56.16
N GLY A 344 -3.86 -25.78 -55.25
CA GLY A 344 -2.59 -26.45 -55.20
C GLY A 344 -1.94 -26.67 -53.87
N GLY A 345 -1.96 -27.94 -53.37
CA GLY A 345 -0.86 -28.61 -52.77
C GLY A 345 -0.64 -28.34 -51.26
N GLY A 346 -0.76 -29.21 -50.30
CA GLY A 346 -0.38 -30.62 -50.34
C GLY A 346 0.69 -30.86 -49.29
N SER A 347 0.49 -31.84 -48.45
CA SER A 347 1.43 -32.63 -47.62
C SER A 347 1.51 -32.17 -46.15
N ALA A 348 0.98 -32.82 -45.15
CA ALA A 348 1.05 -34.19 -44.64
C ALA A 348 2.39 -34.56 -43.99
N VAL A 349 2.24 -35.26 -42.86
CA VAL A 349 3.23 -36.15 -42.18
C VAL A 349 4.04 -35.43 -41.09
N ASP A 350 4.26 -35.88 -39.87
CA ASP A 350 4.05 -37.15 -39.18
C ASP A 350 4.21 -36.97 -37.66
N ARG A 351 3.49 -37.67 -36.89
CA ARG A 351 3.68 -38.54 -35.73
C ARG A 351 4.97 -38.48 -34.88
N GLY A 352 4.74 -38.61 -33.57
CA GLY A 352 5.63 -39.21 -32.56
C GLY A 352 5.43 -38.52 -31.21
N GLY A 353 4.81 -39.00 -30.21
CA GLY A 353 4.76 -40.35 -29.65
C GLY A 353 5.80 -40.47 -28.56
N GLY A 354 5.43 -40.48 -27.28
CA GLY A 354 6.37 -40.77 -26.21
C GLY A 354 5.83 -40.50 -24.81
N ALA A 355 4.95 -41.33 -24.33
CA ALA A 355 4.67 -41.50 -22.93
C ALA A 355 5.76 -42.32 -22.26
N VAL A 356 6.22 -41.94 -21.06
CA VAL A 356 6.74 -42.90 -20.06
C VAL A 356 6.26 -42.46 -18.67
N ALA A 357 5.60 -43.41 -18.06
CA ALA A 357 5.15 -43.50 -16.70
C ALA A 357 6.25 -44.01 -15.77
N GLY A 358 6.01 -43.90 -14.50
CA GLY A 358 6.65 -44.63 -13.42
C GLY A 358 7.06 -43.68 -12.31
N GLY A 359 6.58 -43.70 -11.13
CA GLY A 359 6.14 -44.81 -10.32
C GLY A 359 6.88 -44.74 -9.02
N GLY A 360 6.13 -44.74 -7.94
CA GLY A 360 6.50 -45.48 -6.74
C GLY A 360 6.97 -44.61 -5.55
N SER A 361 6.19 -44.52 -4.55
CA SER A 361 6.07 -45.35 -3.31
C SER A 361 6.85 -44.75 -2.17
N ALA A 362 6.17 -44.20 -1.16
CA ALA A 362 5.65 -44.84 0.05
C ALA A 362 6.63 -44.88 1.23
N ALA A 363 6.08 -44.62 2.35
CA ALA A 363 6.31 -45.05 3.74
C ALA A 363 7.06 -44.04 4.62
N ALA A 364 6.43 -43.47 5.61
CA ALA A 364 5.90 -43.99 6.86
C ALA A 364 6.90 -43.88 8.01
N GLY A 365 6.50 -43.30 9.09
CA GLY A 365 6.82 -43.78 10.40
C GLY A 365 7.46 -42.80 11.39
N GLY A 366 6.77 -42.54 12.48
CA GLY A 366 7.30 -42.58 13.83
C GLY A 366 7.36 -41.21 14.54
N SER A 367 6.36 -40.77 15.29
CA SER A 367 6.04 -40.99 16.70
C SER A 367 7.13 -40.64 17.74
N GLY A 368 6.73 -39.87 18.73
CA GLY A 368 7.31 -39.69 20.04
C GLY A 368 8.02 -38.38 20.22
N GLY A 369 7.62 -37.51 21.14
CA GLY A 369 7.18 -37.68 22.49
C GLY A 369 8.06 -36.83 23.37
N SER A 370 7.47 -36.07 24.19
CA SER A 370 7.91 -35.26 25.32
C SER A 370 7.95 -33.77 25.09
#